data_b26a97bd428d1e43aa25ea9152b3c3f5
#
_entry.id   b26a97bd428d1e43aa25ea9152b3c3f5
#
_cell.length_a   1.000
_cell.length_b   1.000
_cell.length_c   1.000
_cell.angle_alpha   90.00
_cell.angle_beta   90.00
_cell.angle_gamma   90.00
#
_symmetry.space_group_name_H-M   'P 1'
#
loop_
_entity.id
_entity.type
_entity.pdbx_description
1 polymer ?
#
loop_
_entity_poly.entity_id
_entity_poly.type
_entity_poly.pdbx_seq_one_letter_code
_entity_poly.pdbx_strand_id
1 'polypeptide(L)'
;MTKYDFDRVLNRSNTHSYKWDQVEKLFGNKDILPLWVADMDFESPPAVKEALVRRAELGIYGYCIQSDSYIDSITGWFRRRHDWEISKEWISQSPGIVTTLSLAVDLFSEPGAEVILQSPVYYPFYDVIKMNGRKVADNPLVLRNGRYEMDYEQLEGLMKGGAKLLLLCSPHNPGGRVWEREELLRLGELCLQYGVTVVSDEIHCDLALPGYKHIPFASLSKELSDITLMALAPTKTFNLPGIHSSFIVASNPEMKHKFETRIKTLSLHMASFFAQDAVEAAYNEGDEWVDELITYINGNIDYAVSYLAQYLPQVKVMKPEATYLLWVDCRALGLNGAGLKKLMYQEAGVAFNEGSVYGSEGEGYLRINMACPRSILQAALERFSAAAAKVVVK
;
A
#
# COMPACT_ATOMS: atom_id res chain seq x y z
N MET A 1 27.92 -6.80 -8.08
CA MET A 1 27.84 -5.64 -7.20
C MET A 1 26.52 -4.95 -7.50
N THR A 2 25.75 -4.59 -6.49
CA THR A 2 24.51 -3.83 -6.66
C THR A 2 24.85 -2.44 -7.19
N LYS A 3 24.07 -1.93 -8.13
CA LYS A 3 24.25 -0.59 -8.71
C LYS A 3 23.79 0.51 -7.75
N TYR A 4 22.83 0.18 -6.88
CA TYR A 4 22.23 1.10 -5.94
C TYR A 4 22.63 0.75 -4.50
N ASP A 5 22.97 1.77 -3.70
CA ASP A 5 23.38 1.61 -2.29
C ASP A 5 22.20 1.77 -1.34
N PHE A 6 21.48 0.67 -1.09
CA PHE A 6 20.38 0.62 -0.12
C PHE A 6 20.87 0.50 1.34
N ASP A 7 22.14 0.28 1.60
CA ASP A 7 22.71 0.27 2.97
C ASP A 7 23.08 1.67 3.46
N ARG A 8 23.07 2.66 2.57
CA ARG A 8 23.37 4.04 2.92
C ARG A 8 22.32 4.62 3.84
N VAL A 9 22.72 5.01 5.06
CA VAL A 9 21.84 5.69 6.00
C VAL A 9 21.74 7.18 5.63
N LEU A 10 20.54 7.63 5.29
CA LEU A 10 20.23 9.01 4.99
C LEU A 10 19.67 9.71 6.22
N ASN A 11 20.21 10.89 6.55
CA ASN A 11 19.62 11.71 7.59
C ASN A 11 18.35 12.39 7.06
N ARG A 12 17.20 11.99 7.60
CA ARG A 12 15.88 12.55 7.27
C ARG A 12 15.33 13.48 8.35
N SER A 13 16.10 13.76 9.40
CA SER A 13 15.71 14.71 10.45
C SER A 13 15.76 16.14 9.93
N ASN A 14 14.80 16.97 10.32
CA ASN A 14 14.65 18.37 9.89
C ASN A 14 14.43 18.53 8.36
N THR A 15 13.82 17.56 7.72
CA THR A 15 13.45 17.59 6.30
C THR A 15 11.94 17.71 6.09
N HIS A 16 11.18 17.99 7.14
CA HIS A 16 9.71 17.95 7.17
C HIS A 16 9.15 16.54 6.92
N SER A 17 9.93 15.51 7.22
CA SER A 17 9.52 14.12 7.09
C SER A 17 8.44 13.78 8.12
N TYR A 18 7.25 13.39 7.66
CA TYR A 18 6.18 12.92 8.54
C TYR A 18 6.62 11.70 9.37
N LYS A 19 7.42 10.81 8.78
CA LYS A 19 7.94 9.61 9.43
C LYS A 19 8.95 9.94 10.53
N TRP A 20 9.89 10.87 10.29
CA TRP A 20 11.02 11.14 11.15
C TRP A 20 10.82 12.35 12.08
N ASP A 21 10.26 13.44 11.58
CA ASP A 21 10.17 14.71 12.35
C ASP A 21 8.93 14.77 13.26
N GLN A 22 8.00 13.81 13.17
CA GLN A 22 6.83 13.74 14.05
C GLN A 22 6.98 12.75 15.22
N VAL A 23 8.10 12.02 15.32
CA VAL A 23 8.27 10.95 16.32
C VAL A 23 8.11 11.44 17.76
N GLU A 24 8.71 12.56 18.11
CA GLU A 24 8.62 13.14 19.45
C GLU A 24 7.17 13.53 19.78
N LYS A 25 6.49 14.20 18.86
CA LYS A 25 5.11 14.64 19.03
C LYS A 25 4.12 13.47 19.14
N LEU A 26 4.30 12.42 18.33
CA LEU A 26 3.36 11.29 18.25
C LEU A 26 3.64 10.21 19.29
N PHE A 27 4.91 9.99 19.64
CA PHE A 27 5.32 8.88 20.48
C PHE A 27 6.02 9.29 21.80
N GLY A 28 6.22 10.60 22.01
CA GLY A 28 6.73 11.14 23.26
C GLY A 28 8.25 11.03 23.46
N ASN A 29 9.00 10.59 22.43
CA ASN A 29 10.46 10.45 22.52
C ASN A 29 11.10 10.70 21.14
N LYS A 30 12.09 11.59 21.08
CA LYS A 30 12.83 11.98 19.86
C LYS A 30 13.80 10.91 19.36
N ASP A 31 14.22 9.98 20.22
CA ASP A 31 15.24 8.96 19.92
C ASP A 31 14.63 7.64 19.42
N ILE A 32 13.34 7.67 19.09
CA ILE A 32 12.62 6.52 18.51
C ILE A 32 13.08 6.27 17.07
N LEU A 33 13.37 5.00 16.75
CA LEU A 33 13.59 4.54 15.38
C LEU A 33 12.24 4.31 14.68
N PRO A 34 11.90 5.10 13.63
CA PRO A 34 10.59 5.03 13.00
C PRO A 34 10.54 4.03 11.84
N LEU A 35 9.83 2.92 12.04
CA LEU A 35 9.52 1.93 11.00
C LEU A 35 8.00 1.76 10.81
N TRP A 36 7.23 2.86 10.95
CA TRP A 36 5.77 2.86 10.98
C TRP A 36 5.11 3.35 9.68
N VAL A 37 5.59 4.45 9.10
CA VAL A 37 5.05 4.97 7.83
C VAL A 37 5.51 4.09 6.68
N ALA A 38 4.61 3.79 5.74
CA ALA A 38 4.92 3.09 4.51
C ALA A 38 5.51 4.04 3.46
N ASP A 39 6.63 4.67 3.78
CA ASP A 39 7.62 5.27 2.86
C ASP A 39 8.97 4.61 3.09
N MET A 40 9.89 4.71 2.14
CA MET A 40 11.20 4.08 2.24
C MET A 40 12.26 5.06 2.76
N ASP A 41 13.30 4.54 3.39
CA ASP A 41 14.46 5.32 3.80
C ASP A 41 15.62 5.20 2.78
N PHE A 42 15.26 5.05 1.50
CA PHE A 42 16.16 4.99 0.34
C PHE A 42 15.96 6.20 -0.57
N GLU A 43 17.00 6.58 -1.31
CA GLU A 43 16.83 7.51 -2.42
C GLU A 43 15.94 6.89 -3.50
N SER A 44 15.09 7.71 -4.13
CA SER A 44 14.37 7.32 -5.34
C SER A 44 15.35 7.05 -6.49
N PRO A 45 14.93 6.38 -7.59
CA PRO A 45 15.80 6.14 -8.74
C PRO A 45 16.53 7.40 -9.19
N PRO A 46 17.83 7.33 -9.56
CA PRO A 46 18.58 8.49 -10.02
C PRO A 46 17.92 9.25 -11.17
N ALA A 47 17.33 8.53 -12.13
CA ALA A 47 16.59 9.13 -13.25
C ALA A 47 15.44 10.04 -12.79
N VAL A 48 14.72 9.64 -11.73
CA VAL A 48 13.65 10.47 -11.13
C VAL A 48 14.24 11.74 -10.54
N LYS A 49 15.31 11.64 -9.74
CA LYS A 49 15.97 12.79 -9.14
C LYS A 49 16.46 13.78 -10.21
N GLU A 50 17.10 13.27 -11.25
CA GLU A 50 17.58 14.08 -12.38
C GLU A 50 16.44 14.76 -13.13
N ALA A 51 15.33 14.06 -13.39
CA ALA A 51 14.15 14.64 -14.02
C ALA A 51 13.55 15.78 -13.20
N LEU A 52 13.44 15.59 -11.88
CA LEU A 52 12.96 16.64 -10.97
C LEU A 52 13.88 17.85 -10.91
N VAL A 53 15.21 17.65 -10.92
CA VAL A 53 16.19 18.76 -10.96
C VAL A 53 16.05 19.53 -12.27
N ARG A 54 16.06 18.84 -13.42
CA ARG A 54 15.85 19.49 -14.74
C ARG A 54 14.54 20.28 -14.77
N ARG A 55 13.46 19.74 -14.18
CA ARG A 55 12.17 20.40 -14.12
C ARG A 55 12.21 21.66 -13.25
N ALA A 56 12.90 21.60 -12.11
CA ALA A 56 13.07 22.76 -11.21
C ALA A 56 13.91 23.87 -11.84
N GLU A 57 14.93 23.53 -12.62
CA GLU A 57 15.83 24.50 -13.30
C GLU A 57 15.12 25.36 -14.34
N LEU A 58 13.94 24.96 -14.85
CA LEU A 58 13.12 25.82 -15.73
C LEU A 58 12.72 27.13 -15.07
N GLY A 59 12.60 27.17 -13.74
CA GLY A 59 12.26 28.39 -12.97
C GLY A 59 10.86 28.94 -13.21
N ILE A 60 10.01 28.27 -14.00
CA ILE A 60 8.62 28.65 -14.31
C ILE A 60 7.72 27.48 -13.91
N TYR A 61 6.91 27.68 -12.88
CA TYR A 61 6.07 26.66 -12.25
C TYR A 61 4.59 26.86 -12.63
N GLY A 62 4.32 26.80 -13.94
CA GLY A 62 2.98 26.99 -14.51
C GLY A 62 2.08 25.76 -14.41
N TYR A 63 0.86 25.89 -14.93
CA TYR A 63 -0.05 24.77 -15.05
C TYR A 63 0.46 23.73 -16.05
N CYS A 64 0.28 22.45 -15.73
CA CYS A 64 0.72 21.34 -16.57
C CYS A 64 -0.49 20.59 -17.15
N ILE A 65 -0.30 20.13 -18.38
CA ILE A 65 -1.21 19.16 -19.02
C ILE A 65 -0.60 17.76 -18.88
N GLN A 66 -1.44 16.76 -18.99
CA GLN A 66 -1.00 15.37 -19.14
C GLN A 66 -0.51 15.17 -20.58
N SER A 67 0.74 14.72 -20.74
CA SER A 67 1.33 14.47 -22.06
C SER A 67 1.04 13.04 -22.54
N ASP A 68 1.14 12.83 -23.86
CA ASP A 68 1.07 11.49 -24.44
C ASP A 68 2.20 10.60 -23.93
N SER A 69 3.42 11.15 -23.72
CA SER A 69 4.57 10.43 -23.16
C SER A 69 4.33 9.93 -21.74
N TYR A 70 3.61 10.69 -20.92
CA TYR A 70 3.19 10.25 -19.59
C TYR A 70 2.28 9.01 -19.67
N ILE A 71 1.27 9.05 -20.53
CA ILE A 71 0.37 7.90 -20.74
C ILE A 71 1.13 6.70 -21.32
N ASP A 72 2.04 6.94 -22.27
CA ASP A 72 2.90 5.91 -22.86
C ASP A 72 3.81 5.25 -21.84
N SER A 73 4.34 6.01 -20.88
CA SER A 73 5.17 5.47 -19.80
C SER A 73 4.37 4.50 -18.92
N ILE A 74 3.12 4.85 -18.58
CA ILE A 74 2.22 4.00 -17.80
C ILE A 74 1.89 2.70 -18.57
N THR A 75 1.38 2.82 -19.79
CA THR A 75 1.00 1.62 -20.59
C THR A 75 2.20 0.73 -20.87
N GLY A 76 3.37 1.33 -21.16
CA GLY A 76 4.63 0.63 -21.35
C GLY A 76 5.08 -0.14 -20.10
N TRP A 77 4.95 0.46 -18.92
CA TRP A 77 5.28 -0.18 -17.64
C TRP A 77 4.41 -1.41 -17.39
N PHE A 78 3.09 -1.26 -17.46
CA PHE A 78 2.16 -2.37 -17.20
C PHE A 78 2.30 -3.51 -18.20
N ARG A 79 2.56 -3.22 -19.47
CA ARG A 79 2.88 -4.24 -20.48
C ARG A 79 4.15 -5.02 -20.10
N ARG A 80 5.22 -4.34 -19.71
CA ARG A 80 6.51 -4.99 -19.38
C ARG A 80 6.47 -5.76 -18.05
N ARG A 81 5.87 -5.17 -17.01
CA ARG A 81 5.95 -5.72 -15.64
C ARG A 81 4.79 -6.64 -15.28
N HIS A 82 3.63 -6.44 -15.87
CA HIS A 82 2.39 -7.13 -15.50
C HIS A 82 1.75 -7.94 -16.65
N ASP A 83 2.37 -7.98 -17.85
CA ASP A 83 1.79 -8.61 -19.04
C ASP A 83 0.37 -8.13 -19.36
N TRP A 84 0.10 -6.84 -19.07
CA TRP A 84 -1.23 -6.26 -19.24
C TRP A 84 -1.23 -5.07 -20.21
N GLU A 85 -1.99 -5.23 -21.29
CA GLU A 85 -2.21 -4.18 -22.28
C GLU A 85 -3.34 -3.26 -21.80
N ILE A 86 -2.97 -2.06 -21.35
CA ILE A 86 -3.91 -1.02 -20.94
C ILE A 86 -4.15 -0.10 -22.12
N SER A 87 -5.43 0.12 -22.51
CA SER A 87 -5.79 1.16 -23.48
C SER A 87 -5.59 2.54 -22.86
N LYS A 88 -4.99 3.47 -23.62
CA LYS A 88 -4.74 4.84 -23.17
C LYS A 88 -6.02 5.54 -22.71
N GLU A 89 -7.11 5.25 -23.38
CA GLU A 89 -8.43 5.82 -23.11
C GLU A 89 -9.02 5.37 -21.76
N TRP A 90 -8.47 4.33 -21.14
CA TRP A 90 -8.92 3.85 -19.83
C TRP A 90 -8.28 4.61 -18.66
N ILE A 91 -7.20 5.36 -18.91
CA ILE A 91 -6.42 6.02 -17.89
C ILE A 91 -7.00 7.40 -17.58
N SER A 92 -7.11 7.73 -16.31
CA SER A 92 -7.38 9.08 -15.82
C SER A 92 -6.54 9.39 -14.59
N GLN A 93 -6.04 10.61 -14.52
CA GLN A 93 -5.23 11.08 -13.42
C GLN A 93 -6.03 11.21 -12.12
N SER A 94 -5.36 11.00 -11.00
CA SER A 94 -5.84 11.30 -9.65
C SER A 94 -4.70 11.83 -8.77
N PRO A 95 -4.97 12.65 -7.75
CA PRO A 95 -3.92 13.24 -6.91
C PRO A 95 -3.34 12.29 -5.86
N GLY A 96 -3.94 11.12 -5.65
CA GLY A 96 -3.47 10.13 -4.68
C GLY A 96 -4.50 9.03 -4.43
N ILE A 97 -4.01 7.85 -4.03
CA ILE A 97 -4.86 6.65 -3.88
C ILE A 97 -5.99 6.86 -2.87
N VAL A 98 -5.71 7.42 -1.69
CA VAL A 98 -6.78 7.63 -0.68
C VAL A 98 -7.85 8.59 -1.20
N THR A 99 -7.45 9.62 -1.96
CA THR A 99 -8.41 10.51 -2.65
C THR A 99 -9.22 9.73 -3.69
N THR A 100 -8.57 8.86 -4.48
CA THR A 100 -9.25 7.99 -5.45
C THR A 100 -10.28 7.10 -4.78
N LEU A 101 -9.92 6.42 -3.70
CA LEU A 101 -10.83 5.57 -2.93
C LEU A 101 -12.03 6.37 -2.37
N SER A 102 -11.77 7.56 -1.82
CA SER A 102 -12.82 8.43 -1.28
C SER A 102 -13.81 8.85 -2.38
N LEU A 103 -13.29 9.27 -3.55
CA LEU A 103 -14.13 9.64 -4.69
C LEU A 103 -14.90 8.44 -5.24
N ALA A 104 -14.30 7.27 -5.28
CA ALA A 104 -14.97 6.06 -5.74
C ALA A 104 -16.12 5.64 -4.80
N VAL A 105 -15.92 5.74 -3.47
CA VAL A 105 -16.98 5.51 -2.50
C VAL A 105 -18.14 6.50 -2.70
N ASP A 106 -17.85 7.78 -2.90
CA ASP A 106 -18.86 8.81 -3.16
C ASP A 106 -19.65 8.57 -4.46
N LEU A 107 -18.96 8.13 -5.52
CA LEU A 107 -19.53 7.97 -6.86
C LEU A 107 -20.29 6.66 -7.09
N PHE A 108 -19.85 5.58 -6.44
CA PHE A 108 -20.34 4.22 -6.73
C PHE A 108 -21.13 3.59 -5.58
N SER A 109 -21.52 4.40 -4.58
CA SER A 109 -22.43 3.97 -3.53
C SER A 109 -23.34 5.12 -3.10
N GLU A 110 -24.54 4.79 -2.66
CA GLU A 110 -25.48 5.77 -2.12
C GLU A 110 -25.14 6.14 -0.67
N PRO A 111 -25.50 7.36 -0.19
CA PRO A 111 -25.40 7.70 1.23
C PRO A 111 -26.09 6.66 2.11
N GLY A 112 -25.41 6.21 3.16
CA GLY A 112 -25.91 5.19 4.09
C GLY A 112 -25.78 3.74 3.59
N ALA A 113 -25.35 3.52 2.34
CA ALA A 113 -25.12 2.18 1.79
C ALA A 113 -23.95 1.48 2.51
N GLU A 114 -23.96 0.16 2.45
CA GLU A 114 -22.88 -0.69 2.91
C GLU A 114 -21.81 -0.82 1.84
N VAL A 115 -20.53 -0.66 2.24
CA VAL A 115 -19.35 -0.82 1.38
C VAL A 115 -18.48 -1.90 2.00
N ILE A 116 -18.15 -2.92 1.19
CA ILE A 116 -17.39 -4.07 1.63
C ILE A 116 -15.89 -3.72 1.69
N LEU A 117 -15.23 -4.13 2.76
CA LEU A 117 -13.78 -4.24 2.90
C LEU A 117 -13.42 -5.56 3.57
N GLN A 118 -12.16 -5.94 3.55
CA GLN A 118 -11.67 -7.22 4.06
C GLN A 118 -10.61 -7.01 5.14
N SER A 119 -11.04 -6.97 6.42
CA SER A 119 -10.15 -6.79 7.56
C SER A 119 -9.26 -8.02 7.84
N PRO A 120 -8.05 -7.83 8.46
CA PRO A 120 -7.43 -6.54 8.76
C PRO A 120 -6.95 -5.87 7.47
N VAL A 121 -7.24 -4.59 7.27
CA VAL A 121 -6.88 -3.87 6.04
C VAL A 121 -6.42 -2.45 6.36
N TYR A 122 -5.72 -1.82 5.42
CA TYR A 122 -5.23 -0.45 5.52
C TYR A 122 -6.30 0.51 6.04
N TYR A 123 -6.04 1.13 7.19
CA TYR A 123 -7.05 1.89 7.95
C TYR A 123 -7.77 3.00 7.17
N PRO A 124 -7.17 3.70 6.17
CA PRO A 124 -7.92 4.67 5.38
C PRO A 124 -9.12 4.09 4.60
N PHE A 125 -9.19 2.76 4.38
CA PHE A 125 -10.38 2.14 3.81
C PHE A 125 -11.61 2.37 4.70
N TYR A 126 -11.45 2.23 6.03
CA TYR A 126 -12.52 2.54 6.99
C TYR A 126 -12.89 4.03 6.98
N ASP A 127 -11.87 4.89 6.92
CA ASP A 127 -12.05 6.33 6.98
C ASP A 127 -12.80 6.84 5.75
N VAL A 128 -12.41 6.42 4.54
CA VAL A 128 -13.07 6.87 3.30
C VAL A 128 -14.53 6.40 3.22
N ILE A 129 -14.85 5.23 3.77
CA ILE A 129 -16.23 4.74 3.84
C ILE A 129 -17.06 5.60 4.83
N LYS A 130 -16.56 5.75 6.06
CA LYS A 130 -17.27 6.45 7.13
C LYS A 130 -17.40 7.94 6.87
N MET A 131 -16.34 8.60 6.43
CA MET A 131 -16.31 10.05 6.16
C MET A 131 -17.20 10.42 4.97
N ASN A 132 -17.46 9.51 4.04
CA ASN A 132 -18.44 9.69 2.99
C ASN A 132 -19.88 9.33 3.41
N GLY A 133 -20.15 9.07 4.69
CA GLY A 133 -21.47 8.74 5.19
C GLY A 133 -21.99 7.35 4.79
N ARG A 134 -21.08 6.42 4.49
CA ARG A 134 -21.39 5.02 4.20
C ARG A 134 -21.09 4.14 5.42
N LYS A 135 -21.59 2.91 5.40
CA LYS A 135 -21.36 1.92 6.44
C LYS A 135 -20.33 0.89 5.99
N VAL A 136 -19.49 0.47 6.91
CA VAL A 136 -18.55 -0.62 6.66
C VAL A 136 -19.30 -1.95 6.74
N ALA A 137 -19.26 -2.72 5.65
CA ALA A 137 -19.63 -4.13 5.61
C ALA A 137 -18.34 -4.95 5.67
N ASP A 138 -17.93 -5.34 6.85
CA ASP A 138 -16.67 -6.03 7.05
C ASP A 138 -16.76 -7.52 6.66
N ASN A 139 -15.83 -7.96 5.82
CA ASN A 139 -15.61 -9.35 5.47
C ASN A 139 -14.25 -9.81 6.00
N PRO A 140 -14.12 -10.15 7.29
CA PRO A 140 -12.85 -10.50 7.88
C PRO A 140 -12.15 -11.65 7.15
N LEU A 141 -10.88 -11.47 6.86
CA LEU A 141 -10.03 -12.51 6.30
C LEU A 141 -9.79 -13.61 7.35
N VAL A 142 -9.81 -14.83 6.90
CA VAL A 142 -9.59 -16.01 7.76
C VAL A 142 -8.12 -16.40 7.75
N LEU A 143 -7.51 -16.46 8.92
CA LEU A 143 -6.13 -16.92 9.04
C LEU A 143 -6.08 -18.46 9.06
N ARG A 144 -5.53 -19.08 8.00
CA ARG A 144 -5.31 -20.52 7.88
C ARG A 144 -3.85 -20.80 7.59
N ASN A 145 -3.24 -21.65 8.39
CA ASN A 145 -1.83 -22.06 8.23
C ASN A 145 -0.84 -20.85 8.10
N GLY A 146 -1.14 -19.75 8.80
CA GLY A 146 -0.30 -18.53 8.76
C GLY A 146 -0.51 -17.65 7.52
N ARG A 147 -1.54 -17.90 6.72
CA ARG A 147 -1.91 -17.17 5.51
C ARG A 147 -3.34 -16.67 5.59
N TYR A 148 -3.63 -15.44 5.20
CA TYR A 148 -4.99 -14.93 5.10
C TYR A 148 -5.68 -15.47 3.84
N GLU A 149 -6.93 -15.84 3.99
CA GLU A 149 -7.82 -16.30 2.92
C GLU A 149 -9.14 -15.50 2.98
N MET A 150 -9.80 -15.33 1.84
CA MET A 150 -11.12 -14.67 1.76
C MET A 150 -12.21 -15.63 2.26
N ASP A 151 -13.12 -15.12 3.10
CA ASP A 151 -14.36 -15.82 3.46
C ASP A 151 -15.44 -15.54 2.43
N TYR A 152 -15.50 -16.38 1.39
CA TYR A 152 -16.43 -16.20 0.27
C TYR A 152 -17.90 -16.44 0.66
N GLU A 153 -18.17 -17.26 1.68
CA GLU A 153 -19.53 -17.51 2.13
C GLU A 153 -20.10 -16.27 2.82
N GLN A 154 -19.34 -15.70 3.75
CA GLN A 154 -19.72 -14.48 4.43
C GLN A 154 -19.75 -13.30 3.44
N LEU A 155 -18.82 -13.22 2.50
CA LEU A 155 -18.79 -12.21 1.44
C LEU A 155 -20.06 -12.27 0.58
N GLU A 156 -20.46 -13.45 0.14
CA GLU A 156 -21.70 -13.65 -0.61
C GLU A 156 -22.93 -13.19 0.20
N GLY A 157 -22.91 -13.46 1.51
CA GLY A 157 -23.97 -13.00 2.43
C GLY A 157 -24.10 -11.46 2.44
N LEU A 158 -23.00 -10.73 2.47
CA LEU A 158 -23.00 -9.26 2.42
C LEU A 158 -23.53 -8.73 1.08
N MET A 159 -23.15 -9.37 -0.03
CA MET A 159 -23.62 -9.00 -1.38
C MET A 159 -25.14 -9.29 -1.54
N LYS A 160 -25.62 -10.41 -1.02
CA LYS A 160 -27.06 -10.74 -0.93
C LYS A 160 -27.82 -9.74 -0.06
N GLY A 161 -27.18 -9.23 1.00
CA GLY A 161 -27.70 -8.20 1.89
C GLY A 161 -27.84 -6.82 1.25
N GLY A 162 -27.29 -6.63 0.04
CA GLY A 162 -27.45 -5.38 -0.74
C GLY A 162 -26.19 -4.53 -0.86
N ALA A 163 -25.06 -4.94 -0.33
CA ALA A 163 -23.79 -4.24 -0.56
C ALA A 163 -23.40 -4.29 -2.05
N LYS A 164 -23.10 -3.12 -2.64
CA LYS A 164 -22.85 -2.97 -4.09
C LYS A 164 -21.49 -2.39 -4.44
N LEU A 165 -20.64 -2.15 -3.46
CA LEU A 165 -19.29 -1.66 -3.64
C LEU A 165 -18.32 -2.47 -2.78
N LEU A 166 -17.24 -2.94 -3.37
CA LEU A 166 -16.13 -3.61 -2.71
C LEU A 166 -14.85 -2.80 -2.88
N LEU A 167 -14.15 -2.50 -1.79
CA LEU A 167 -12.78 -2.00 -1.81
C LEU A 167 -11.82 -3.18 -1.64
N LEU A 168 -11.13 -3.56 -2.71
CA LEU A 168 -10.14 -4.63 -2.72
C LEU A 168 -8.74 -4.05 -2.49
N CYS A 169 -7.95 -4.66 -1.61
CA CYS A 169 -6.53 -4.36 -1.41
C CYS A 169 -5.68 -5.47 -2.03
N SER A 170 -4.96 -5.18 -3.13
CA SER A 170 -4.21 -6.19 -3.90
C SER A 170 -2.93 -5.60 -4.52
N PRO A 171 -1.73 -5.99 -4.09
CA PRO A 171 -1.40 -6.84 -2.93
C PRO A 171 -1.88 -6.31 -1.60
N HIS A 172 -2.13 -7.21 -0.66
CA HIS A 172 -2.82 -6.90 0.58
C HIS A 172 -1.90 -6.26 1.63
N ASN A 173 -2.35 -5.17 2.24
CA ASN A 173 -1.72 -4.50 3.39
C ASN A 173 -2.69 -4.53 4.59
N PRO A 174 -2.35 -5.12 5.75
CA PRO A 174 -0.99 -5.40 6.22
C PRO A 174 -0.48 -6.84 5.98
N GLY A 175 -1.32 -7.77 5.57
CA GLY A 175 -1.00 -9.21 5.52
C GLY A 175 0.02 -9.62 4.45
N GLY A 176 0.37 -8.73 3.50
CA GLY A 176 1.37 -8.99 2.47
C GLY A 176 0.97 -10.06 1.44
N ARG A 177 -0.33 -10.38 1.32
CA ARG A 177 -0.82 -11.39 0.37
C ARG A 177 -0.74 -10.89 -1.08
N VAL A 178 -0.29 -11.78 -1.96
CA VAL A 178 -0.56 -11.74 -3.41
C VAL A 178 -1.71 -12.71 -3.67
N TRP A 179 -2.87 -12.18 -4.07
CA TRP A 179 -4.03 -13.04 -4.34
C TRP A 179 -3.79 -13.87 -5.58
N GLU A 180 -4.11 -15.16 -5.50
CA GLU A 180 -3.98 -16.10 -6.61
C GLU A 180 -5.09 -15.87 -7.64
N ARG A 181 -4.85 -16.33 -8.88
CA ARG A 181 -5.80 -16.16 -9.98
C ARG A 181 -7.17 -16.74 -9.66
N GLU A 182 -7.20 -17.91 -9.05
CA GLU A 182 -8.41 -18.62 -8.67
C GLU A 182 -9.18 -17.87 -7.57
N GLU A 183 -8.45 -17.29 -6.60
CA GLU A 183 -9.04 -16.45 -5.54
C GLU A 183 -9.71 -15.21 -6.13
N LEU A 184 -9.02 -14.53 -7.05
CA LEU A 184 -9.54 -13.32 -7.70
C LEU A 184 -10.70 -13.62 -8.66
N LEU A 185 -10.66 -14.72 -9.40
CA LEU A 185 -11.75 -15.14 -10.27
C LEU A 185 -13.01 -15.46 -9.46
N ARG A 186 -12.88 -16.20 -8.35
CA ARG A 186 -14.01 -16.50 -7.48
C ARG A 186 -14.62 -15.24 -6.87
N LEU A 187 -13.79 -14.30 -6.44
CA LEU A 187 -14.24 -12.98 -6.00
C LEU A 187 -15.01 -12.26 -7.10
N GLY A 188 -14.43 -12.24 -8.31
CA GLY A 188 -15.01 -11.59 -9.47
C GLY A 188 -16.35 -12.19 -9.90
N GLU A 189 -16.49 -13.52 -9.87
CA GLU A 189 -17.75 -14.22 -10.16
C GLU A 189 -18.87 -13.78 -9.20
N LEU A 190 -18.58 -13.67 -7.90
CA LEU A 190 -19.55 -13.15 -6.94
C LEU A 190 -19.89 -11.69 -7.23
N CYS A 191 -18.90 -10.86 -7.55
CA CYS A 191 -19.16 -9.44 -7.88
C CYS A 191 -20.06 -9.32 -9.12
N LEU A 192 -19.81 -10.09 -10.18
CA LEU A 192 -20.65 -10.12 -11.38
C LEU A 192 -22.07 -10.62 -11.08
N GLN A 193 -22.18 -11.71 -10.32
CA GLN A 193 -23.47 -12.33 -9.97
C GLN A 193 -24.38 -11.35 -9.20
N TYR A 194 -23.80 -10.56 -8.29
CA TYR A 194 -24.56 -9.66 -7.43
C TYR A 194 -24.54 -8.19 -7.89
N GLY A 195 -23.89 -7.88 -9.01
CA GLY A 195 -23.78 -6.53 -9.54
C GLY A 195 -23.03 -5.60 -8.59
N VAL A 196 -21.87 -6.05 -8.08
CA VAL A 196 -20.98 -5.31 -7.18
C VAL A 196 -19.87 -4.65 -7.98
N THR A 197 -19.70 -3.35 -7.83
CA THR A 197 -18.56 -2.61 -8.38
C THR A 197 -17.33 -2.89 -7.53
N VAL A 198 -16.18 -3.10 -8.17
CA VAL A 198 -14.90 -3.30 -7.50
C VAL A 198 -14.02 -2.06 -7.64
N VAL A 199 -13.53 -1.55 -6.52
CA VAL A 199 -12.44 -0.57 -6.50
C VAL A 199 -11.20 -1.28 -5.98
N SER A 200 -10.27 -1.58 -6.90
CA SER A 200 -9.06 -2.31 -6.58
C SER A 200 -7.91 -1.35 -6.32
N ASP A 201 -7.48 -1.25 -5.05
CA ASP A 201 -6.27 -0.54 -4.67
C ASP A 201 -5.06 -1.45 -4.92
N GLU A 202 -4.34 -1.15 -6.01
CA GLU A 202 -3.19 -1.92 -6.45
C GLU A 202 -1.87 -1.12 -6.34
N ILE A 203 -1.80 -0.20 -5.38
CA ILE A 203 -0.61 0.65 -5.17
C ILE A 203 0.69 -0.13 -4.87
N HIS A 204 0.57 -1.39 -4.46
CA HIS A 204 1.69 -2.30 -4.18
C HIS A 204 1.97 -3.30 -5.30
N CYS A 205 1.33 -3.19 -6.46
CA CYS A 205 1.38 -4.18 -7.55
C CYS A 205 2.81 -4.54 -8.00
N ASP A 206 3.74 -3.58 -8.01
CA ASP A 206 5.13 -3.78 -8.43
C ASP A 206 6.02 -4.42 -7.37
N LEU A 207 5.51 -4.59 -6.15
CA LEU A 207 6.29 -5.02 -4.99
C LEU A 207 6.04 -6.49 -4.61
N ALA A 208 5.71 -7.32 -5.59
CA ALA A 208 5.67 -8.77 -5.41
C ALA A 208 7.09 -9.30 -5.14
N LEU A 209 7.24 -10.12 -4.10
CA LEU A 209 8.53 -10.69 -3.71
C LEU A 209 8.89 -11.90 -4.59
N PRO A 210 10.17 -12.33 -4.61
CA PRO A 210 10.61 -13.45 -5.43
C PRO A 210 9.75 -14.70 -5.23
N GLY A 211 9.28 -15.28 -6.34
CA GLY A 211 8.39 -16.44 -6.36
C GLY A 211 6.90 -16.10 -6.44
N TYR A 212 6.52 -14.83 -6.35
CA TYR A 212 5.14 -14.36 -6.48
C TYR A 212 4.97 -13.42 -7.66
N LYS A 213 3.78 -13.39 -8.24
CA LYS A 213 3.44 -12.48 -9.35
C LYS A 213 2.08 -11.86 -9.09
N HIS A 214 2.03 -10.54 -9.05
CA HIS A 214 0.77 -9.81 -8.97
C HIS A 214 -0.02 -9.94 -10.26
N ILE A 215 -1.32 -10.09 -10.13
CA ILE A 215 -2.28 -10.16 -11.25
C ILE A 215 -3.22 -8.96 -11.10
N PRO A 216 -3.18 -7.98 -12.02
CA PRO A 216 -4.13 -6.88 -12.01
C PRO A 216 -5.57 -7.39 -12.12
N PHE A 217 -6.45 -7.00 -11.21
CA PHE A 217 -7.80 -7.56 -11.13
C PHE A 217 -8.59 -7.36 -12.44
N ALA A 218 -8.48 -6.17 -13.05
CA ALA A 218 -9.13 -5.87 -14.33
C ALA A 218 -8.54 -6.62 -15.54
N SER A 219 -7.38 -7.29 -15.38
CA SER A 219 -6.77 -8.09 -16.46
C SER A 219 -7.35 -9.50 -16.58
N LEU A 220 -8.15 -9.94 -15.59
CA LEU A 220 -8.64 -11.31 -15.51
C LEU A 220 -9.64 -11.67 -16.61
N SER A 221 -10.57 -10.77 -16.92
CA SER A 221 -11.50 -10.87 -18.03
C SER A 221 -12.08 -9.49 -18.39
N LYS A 222 -12.73 -9.43 -19.58
CA LYS A 222 -13.42 -8.19 -20.00
C LYS A 222 -14.55 -7.82 -19.06
N GLU A 223 -15.34 -8.79 -18.62
CA GLU A 223 -16.49 -8.59 -17.73
C GLU A 223 -16.02 -8.03 -16.37
N LEU A 224 -14.92 -8.55 -15.84
CA LEU A 224 -14.32 -8.04 -14.59
C LEU A 224 -13.73 -6.65 -14.78
N SER A 225 -13.09 -6.39 -15.91
CA SER A 225 -12.62 -5.04 -16.24
C SER A 225 -13.76 -4.02 -16.26
N ASP A 226 -14.92 -4.38 -16.84
CA ASP A 226 -16.08 -3.49 -16.99
C ASP A 226 -16.74 -3.10 -15.64
N ILE A 227 -16.55 -3.88 -14.58
CA ILE A 227 -17.05 -3.57 -13.20
C ILE A 227 -15.99 -3.00 -12.29
N THR A 228 -14.75 -2.79 -12.77
CA THR A 228 -13.60 -2.45 -11.93
C THR A 228 -13.08 -1.05 -12.22
N LEU A 229 -12.86 -0.29 -11.13
CA LEU A 229 -12.00 0.88 -11.11
C LEU A 229 -10.70 0.50 -10.39
N MET A 230 -9.60 0.44 -11.13
CA MET A 230 -8.29 0.22 -10.51
C MET A 230 -7.68 1.53 -10.07
N ALA A 231 -7.11 1.55 -8.87
CA ALA A 231 -6.38 2.68 -8.30
C ALA A 231 -4.89 2.33 -8.24
N LEU A 232 -4.06 3.06 -8.98
CA LEU A 232 -2.65 2.76 -9.23
C LEU A 232 -1.78 3.99 -9.00
N ALA A 233 -0.55 3.77 -8.53
CA ALA A 233 0.42 4.86 -8.36
C ALA A 233 1.86 4.32 -8.32
N PRO A 234 2.85 5.05 -8.88
CA PRO A 234 4.26 4.71 -8.76
C PRO A 234 4.83 5.01 -7.37
N THR A 235 4.05 5.64 -6.50
CA THR A 235 4.53 6.28 -5.29
C THR A 235 5.07 5.31 -4.23
N LYS A 236 4.55 4.08 -4.17
CA LYS A 236 5.10 3.04 -3.29
C LYS A 236 6.26 2.31 -3.93
N THR A 237 6.20 2.06 -5.22
CA THR A 237 7.24 1.40 -6.00
C THR A 237 8.55 2.17 -5.97
N PHE A 238 8.51 3.48 -6.20
CA PHE A 238 9.68 4.33 -6.39
C PHE A 238 9.96 5.33 -5.25
N ASN A 239 9.28 5.15 -4.12
CA ASN A 239 9.42 6.04 -2.96
C ASN A 239 9.08 7.51 -3.25
N LEU A 240 7.95 7.77 -3.88
CA LEU A 240 7.50 9.09 -4.34
C LEU A 240 6.20 9.59 -3.66
N PRO A 241 5.86 9.24 -2.40
CA PRO A 241 4.54 9.60 -1.84
C PRO A 241 4.33 11.11 -1.74
N GLY A 242 5.40 11.90 -1.57
CA GLY A 242 5.34 13.37 -1.50
C GLY A 242 5.07 14.05 -2.84
N ILE A 243 5.16 13.34 -3.98
CA ILE A 243 4.90 13.88 -5.32
C ILE A 243 3.39 13.97 -5.62
N HIS A 244 2.55 13.24 -4.86
CA HIS A 244 1.10 13.24 -5.02
C HIS A 244 0.66 12.93 -6.46
N SER A 245 1.02 11.75 -6.95
CA SER A 245 0.60 11.25 -8.27
C SER A 245 -0.01 9.87 -8.14
N SER A 246 -1.17 9.71 -8.75
CA SER A 246 -1.84 8.43 -8.96
C SER A 246 -2.69 8.51 -10.23
N PHE A 247 -3.20 7.38 -10.67
CA PHE A 247 -4.13 7.32 -11.79
C PHE A 247 -5.10 6.17 -11.56
N ILE A 248 -6.23 6.25 -12.23
CA ILE A 248 -7.17 5.14 -12.34
C ILE A 248 -7.03 4.48 -13.72
N VAL A 249 -7.39 3.19 -13.76
CA VAL A 249 -7.67 2.48 -15.01
C VAL A 249 -9.10 1.95 -14.91
N ALA A 250 -9.95 2.37 -15.85
CA ALA A 250 -11.35 1.94 -15.96
C ALA A 250 -11.70 1.75 -17.43
N SER A 251 -11.97 0.50 -17.84
CA SER A 251 -12.37 0.17 -19.20
C SER A 251 -13.82 0.57 -19.51
N ASN A 252 -14.65 0.65 -18.47
CA ASN A 252 -16.03 1.09 -18.56
C ASN A 252 -16.08 2.62 -18.75
N PRO A 253 -16.54 3.12 -19.92
CA PRO A 253 -16.51 4.55 -20.22
C PRO A 253 -17.45 5.38 -19.32
N GLU A 254 -18.55 4.80 -18.84
CA GLU A 254 -19.46 5.49 -17.92
C GLU A 254 -18.81 5.68 -16.55
N MET A 255 -18.17 4.63 -16.03
CA MET A 255 -17.43 4.69 -14.76
C MET A 255 -16.32 5.74 -14.83
N LYS A 256 -15.51 5.70 -15.89
CA LYS A 256 -14.45 6.67 -16.13
C LYS A 256 -14.98 8.10 -16.22
N HIS A 257 -16.04 8.31 -17.00
CA HIS A 257 -16.64 9.64 -17.17
C HIS A 257 -17.17 10.22 -15.86
N LYS A 258 -17.84 9.42 -15.04
CA LYS A 258 -18.27 9.84 -13.68
C LYS A 258 -17.09 10.29 -12.84
N PHE A 259 -16.02 9.50 -12.83
CA PHE A 259 -14.80 9.84 -12.08
C PHE A 259 -14.16 11.14 -12.58
N GLU A 260 -13.96 11.30 -13.89
CA GLU A 260 -13.37 12.50 -14.49
C GLU A 260 -14.21 13.76 -14.24
N THR A 261 -15.53 13.63 -14.32
CA THR A 261 -16.45 14.73 -14.02
C THR A 261 -16.28 15.18 -12.57
N ARG A 262 -16.20 14.23 -11.63
CA ARG A 262 -16.02 14.55 -10.22
C ARG A 262 -14.66 15.21 -9.93
N ILE A 263 -13.59 14.68 -10.51
CA ILE A 263 -12.23 15.26 -10.42
C ILE A 263 -12.23 16.71 -10.96
N LYS A 264 -12.87 16.96 -12.08
CA LYS A 264 -13.00 18.33 -12.65
C LYS A 264 -13.80 19.25 -11.75
N THR A 265 -14.94 18.78 -11.22
CA THR A 265 -15.78 19.55 -10.30
C THR A 265 -15.02 20.02 -9.05
N LEU A 266 -14.08 19.19 -8.56
CA LEU A 266 -13.23 19.49 -7.41
C LEU A 266 -11.93 20.24 -7.78
N SER A 267 -11.73 20.57 -9.07
CA SER A 267 -10.48 21.18 -9.57
C SER A 267 -9.22 20.37 -9.29
N LEU A 268 -9.34 19.04 -9.22
CA LEU A 268 -8.25 18.09 -8.98
C LEU A 268 -7.67 17.47 -10.27
N HIS A 269 -8.12 17.95 -11.44
CA HIS A 269 -7.77 17.39 -12.74
C HIS A 269 -6.41 17.84 -13.28
N MET A 270 -5.75 18.79 -12.61
CA MET A 270 -4.44 19.27 -13.03
C MET A 270 -3.33 18.53 -12.26
N ALA A 271 -2.35 18.03 -12.99
CA ALA A 271 -1.18 17.38 -12.39
C ALA A 271 -0.36 18.35 -11.55
N SER A 272 0.27 17.84 -10.49
CA SER A 272 1.37 18.53 -9.84
C SER A 272 2.50 18.77 -10.84
N PHE A 273 3.10 19.95 -10.79
CA PHE A 273 4.16 20.40 -11.71
C PHE A 273 5.31 19.38 -11.85
N PHE A 274 5.67 18.70 -10.77
CA PHE A 274 6.76 17.72 -10.72
C PHE A 274 6.31 16.27 -10.97
N ALA A 275 5.01 15.99 -10.87
CA ALA A 275 4.51 14.64 -10.88
C ALA A 275 4.73 13.92 -12.22
N GLN A 276 4.53 14.63 -13.33
CA GLN A 276 4.62 14.03 -14.65
C GLN A 276 6.05 13.58 -14.96
N ASP A 277 7.01 14.48 -14.80
CA ASP A 277 8.43 14.17 -15.06
C ASP A 277 8.94 13.03 -14.15
N ALA A 278 8.50 13.03 -12.88
CA ALA A 278 8.87 11.98 -11.94
C ALA A 278 8.31 10.60 -12.33
N VAL A 279 7.05 10.55 -12.78
CA VAL A 279 6.38 9.30 -13.17
C VAL A 279 6.95 8.78 -14.48
N GLU A 280 7.15 9.65 -15.48
CA GLU A 280 7.77 9.27 -16.76
C GLU A 280 9.16 8.68 -16.55
N ALA A 281 10.02 9.35 -15.77
CA ALA A 281 11.36 8.85 -15.47
C ALA A 281 11.33 7.53 -14.69
N ALA A 282 10.42 7.41 -13.70
CA ALA A 282 10.27 6.21 -12.91
C ALA A 282 9.88 5.00 -13.76
N TYR A 283 8.86 5.15 -14.61
CA TYR A 283 8.35 4.04 -15.40
C TYR A 283 9.22 3.72 -16.63
N ASN A 284 9.93 4.69 -17.20
CA ASN A 284 10.79 4.44 -18.36
C ASN A 284 12.17 3.91 -17.99
N GLU A 285 12.71 4.25 -16.80
CA GLU A 285 14.10 3.99 -16.44
C GLU A 285 14.26 3.27 -15.08
N GLY A 286 13.16 2.93 -14.41
CA GLY A 286 13.18 2.41 -13.05
C GLY A 286 13.25 0.88 -12.91
N ASP A 287 13.19 0.11 -14.01
CA ASP A 287 13.09 -1.35 -13.98
C ASP A 287 14.20 -1.99 -13.11
N GLU A 288 15.47 -1.69 -13.39
CA GLU A 288 16.63 -2.24 -12.68
C GLU A 288 16.64 -1.83 -11.19
N TRP A 289 16.25 -0.58 -10.90
CA TRP A 289 16.20 -0.10 -9.53
C TRP A 289 15.14 -0.86 -8.71
N VAL A 290 13.97 -1.14 -9.29
CA VAL A 290 12.90 -1.92 -8.63
C VAL A 290 13.35 -3.37 -8.40
N ASP A 291 14.03 -4.00 -9.36
CA ASP A 291 14.50 -5.37 -9.21
C ASP A 291 15.55 -5.50 -8.09
N GLU A 292 16.49 -4.56 -8.00
CA GLU A 292 17.46 -4.50 -6.90
C GLU A 292 16.79 -4.17 -5.56
N LEU A 293 15.81 -3.23 -5.55
CA LEU A 293 15.03 -2.90 -4.36
C LEU A 293 14.30 -4.12 -3.80
N ILE A 294 13.57 -4.86 -4.65
CA ILE A 294 12.84 -6.06 -4.25
C ILE A 294 13.79 -7.09 -3.66
N THR A 295 14.96 -7.28 -4.28
CA THR A 295 16.00 -8.18 -3.77
C THR A 295 16.49 -7.77 -2.38
N TYR A 296 16.74 -6.47 -2.18
CA TYR A 296 17.20 -5.93 -0.91
C TYR A 296 16.11 -6.05 0.18
N ILE A 297 14.87 -5.69 -0.15
CA ILE A 297 13.72 -5.82 0.76
C ILE A 297 13.50 -7.27 1.16
N ASN A 298 13.55 -8.22 0.20
CA ASN A 298 13.42 -9.63 0.51
C ASN A 298 14.53 -10.10 1.48
N GLY A 299 15.75 -9.64 1.28
CA GLY A 299 16.86 -9.88 2.22
C GLY A 299 16.59 -9.31 3.62
N ASN A 300 15.98 -8.11 3.73
CA ASN A 300 15.57 -7.52 5.01
C ASN A 300 14.47 -8.34 5.69
N ILE A 301 13.49 -8.82 4.93
CA ILE A 301 12.41 -9.68 5.43
C ILE A 301 12.98 -11.00 5.96
N ASP A 302 13.84 -11.68 5.18
CA ASP A 302 14.46 -12.94 5.59
C ASP A 302 15.32 -12.79 6.85
N TYR A 303 16.05 -11.67 6.95
CA TYR A 303 16.79 -11.33 8.16
C TYR A 303 15.84 -11.14 9.36
N ALA A 304 14.78 -10.35 9.22
CA ALA A 304 13.83 -10.09 10.31
C ALA A 304 13.11 -11.36 10.77
N VAL A 305 12.68 -12.21 9.83
CA VAL A 305 12.07 -13.53 10.12
C VAL A 305 13.02 -14.39 10.93
N SER A 306 14.28 -14.54 10.47
CA SER A 306 15.30 -15.36 11.14
C SER A 306 15.67 -14.79 12.51
N TYR A 307 15.82 -13.49 12.60
CA TYR A 307 16.16 -12.80 13.85
C TYR A 307 15.05 -12.98 14.90
N LEU A 308 13.79 -12.74 14.53
CA LEU A 308 12.67 -12.89 15.46
C LEU A 308 12.47 -14.34 15.86
N ALA A 309 12.63 -15.30 14.95
CA ALA A 309 12.57 -16.74 15.30
C ALA A 309 13.65 -17.16 16.30
N GLN A 310 14.84 -16.56 16.25
CA GLN A 310 15.95 -16.85 17.15
C GLN A 310 15.82 -16.16 18.51
N TYR A 311 15.49 -14.86 18.51
CA TYR A 311 15.58 -14.03 19.72
C TYR A 311 14.22 -13.75 20.39
N LEU A 312 13.10 -13.99 19.69
CA LEU A 312 11.75 -13.80 20.21
C LEU A 312 10.79 -14.90 19.65
N PRO A 313 11.08 -16.20 19.89
CA PRO A 313 10.41 -17.33 19.25
C PRO A 313 8.91 -17.44 19.54
N GLN A 314 8.40 -16.75 20.57
CA GLN A 314 6.99 -16.70 20.90
C GLN A 314 6.17 -15.84 19.95
N VAL A 315 6.76 -14.86 19.24
CA VAL A 315 6.05 -14.13 18.21
C VAL A 315 6.06 -14.92 16.90
N LYS A 316 5.00 -14.76 16.10
CA LYS A 316 4.91 -15.42 14.80
C LYS A 316 4.95 -14.37 13.70
N VAL A 317 5.79 -14.57 12.71
CA VAL A 317 5.87 -13.68 11.56
C VAL A 317 5.07 -14.26 10.42
N MET A 318 4.13 -13.48 9.90
CA MET A 318 3.51 -13.78 8.61
C MET A 318 4.45 -13.25 7.52
N LYS A 319 5.20 -14.18 6.87
CA LYS A 319 6.12 -13.80 5.79
C LYS A 319 5.30 -13.26 4.62
N PRO A 320 5.54 -12.01 4.19
CA PRO A 320 4.78 -11.41 3.11
C PRO A 320 5.14 -12.05 1.76
N GLU A 321 4.17 -12.05 0.84
CA GLU A 321 4.31 -12.44 -0.58
C GLU A 321 4.57 -11.20 -1.45
N ALA A 322 4.20 -10.01 -0.95
CA ALA A 322 4.46 -8.71 -1.56
C ALA A 322 4.57 -7.63 -0.49
N THR A 323 4.85 -6.41 -0.93
CA THR A 323 5.07 -5.21 -0.12
C THR A 323 6.41 -5.23 0.63
N TYR A 324 6.70 -4.14 1.30
CA TYR A 324 7.83 -4.04 2.24
C TYR A 324 7.35 -3.96 3.70
N LEU A 325 6.18 -4.54 3.99
CA LEU A 325 5.51 -4.46 5.28
C LEU A 325 5.45 -5.86 5.89
N LEU A 326 6.06 -6.00 7.06
CA LEU A 326 6.07 -7.26 7.81
C LEU A 326 4.94 -7.24 8.84
N TRP A 327 4.10 -8.28 8.86
CA TRP A 327 3.02 -8.46 9.81
C TRP A 327 3.40 -9.48 10.87
N VAL A 328 3.45 -9.05 12.14
CA VAL A 328 3.99 -9.85 13.25
C VAL A 328 2.91 -10.09 14.30
N ASP A 329 2.58 -11.32 14.56
CA ASP A 329 1.67 -11.77 15.63
C ASP A 329 2.40 -11.76 16.97
N CYS A 330 2.08 -10.77 17.79
CA CYS A 330 2.64 -10.59 19.13
C CYS A 330 1.69 -11.02 20.26
N ARG A 331 0.58 -11.68 19.96
CA ARG A 331 -0.45 -12.09 20.96
C ARG A 331 0.12 -12.97 22.06
N ALA A 332 1.13 -13.77 21.75
CA ALA A 332 1.82 -14.60 22.75
C ALA A 332 2.60 -13.79 23.80
N LEU A 333 2.80 -12.47 23.61
CA LEU A 333 3.35 -11.61 24.66
C LEU A 333 2.33 -11.27 25.76
N GLY A 334 1.05 -11.61 25.56
CA GLY A 334 -0.01 -11.34 26.54
C GLY A 334 -0.32 -9.86 26.76
N LEU A 335 0.09 -8.99 25.81
CA LEU A 335 -0.15 -7.55 25.84
C LEU A 335 -1.33 -7.16 24.95
N ASN A 336 -2.19 -6.28 25.46
CA ASN A 336 -3.17 -5.60 24.61
C ASN A 336 -2.50 -4.47 23.81
N GLY A 337 -3.25 -3.80 22.93
CA GLY A 337 -2.73 -2.73 22.08
C GLY A 337 -2.05 -1.59 22.86
N ALA A 338 -2.58 -1.19 24.02
CA ALA A 338 -1.93 -0.18 24.89
C ALA A 338 -0.60 -0.68 25.45
N GLY A 339 -0.53 -1.94 25.87
CA GLY A 339 0.70 -2.59 26.33
C GLY A 339 1.75 -2.69 25.23
N LEU A 340 1.36 -3.04 24.01
CA LEU A 340 2.26 -3.08 22.85
C LEU A 340 2.79 -1.68 22.51
N LYS A 341 1.95 -0.65 22.53
CA LYS A 341 2.37 0.75 22.32
C LYS A 341 3.39 1.19 23.40
N LYS A 342 3.14 0.86 24.67
CA LYS A 342 4.08 1.15 25.75
C LYS A 342 5.42 0.44 25.54
N LEU A 343 5.38 -0.86 25.22
CA LEU A 343 6.56 -1.65 24.91
C LEU A 343 7.39 -1.03 23.80
N MET A 344 6.76 -0.66 22.68
CA MET A 344 7.45 -0.09 21.53
C MET A 344 8.02 1.29 21.82
N TYR A 345 7.18 2.22 22.28
CA TYR A 345 7.53 3.63 22.31
C TYR A 345 8.36 4.00 23.56
N GLN A 346 8.03 3.43 24.71
CA GLN A 346 8.65 3.81 25.98
C GLN A 346 9.80 2.88 26.38
N GLU A 347 9.69 1.58 26.11
CA GLU A 347 10.67 0.60 26.59
C GLU A 347 11.70 0.23 25.52
N ALA A 348 11.26 0.06 24.26
CA ALA A 348 12.14 -0.31 23.16
C ALA A 348 12.70 0.91 22.39
N GLY A 349 12.00 2.05 22.37
CA GLY A 349 12.39 3.20 21.57
C GLY A 349 12.31 2.91 20.06
N VAL A 350 11.23 2.22 19.63
CA VAL A 350 10.92 1.95 18.22
C VAL A 350 9.47 2.32 17.93
N ALA A 351 9.17 2.79 16.73
CA ALA A 351 7.80 3.00 16.28
C ALA A 351 7.47 2.04 15.15
N PHE A 352 6.62 1.05 15.46
CA PHE A 352 5.90 0.21 14.51
C PHE A 352 4.42 0.58 14.56
N ASN A 353 3.60 0.13 13.61
CA ASN A 353 2.16 0.29 13.72
C ASN A 353 1.57 -0.83 14.59
N GLU A 354 0.82 -0.44 15.60
CA GLU A 354 0.01 -1.38 16.38
C GLU A 354 -1.20 -1.82 15.56
N GLY A 355 -1.52 -3.11 15.60
CA GLY A 355 -2.38 -3.74 14.60
C GLY A 355 -3.87 -3.42 14.69
N SER A 356 -4.40 -2.98 15.85
CA SER A 356 -5.84 -2.68 15.99
C SER A 356 -6.34 -1.56 15.07
N VAL A 357 -5.43 -0.72 14.55
CA VAL A 357 -5.78 0.32 13.58
C VAL A 357 -6.21 -0.26 12.21
N TYR A 358 -5.88 -1.52 11.93
CA TYR A 358 -6.24 -2.23 10.69
C TYR A 358 -7.55 -3.01 10.79
N GLY A 359 -8.22 -2.97 11.93
CA GLY A 359 -9.43 -3.72 12.26
C GLY A 359 -9.26 -4.52 13.54
N SER A 360 -10.36 -5.06 14.08
CA SER A 360 -10.35 -5.87 15.32
C SER A 360 -9.45 -7.10 15.21
N GLU A 361 -9.34 -7.70 14.02
CA GLU A 361 -8.51 -8.86 13.73
C GLU A 361 -7.01 -8.57 13.81
N GLY A 362 -6.65 -7.29 13.78
CA GLY A 362 -5.28 -6.82 13.95
C GLY A 362 -4.83 -6.66 15.40
N GLU A 363 -5.71 -6.80 16.39
CA GLU A 363 -5.33 -6.66 17.79
C GLU A 363 -4.25 -7.66 18.19
N GLY A 364 -3.20 -7.17 18.84
CA GLY A 364 -2.04 -7.98 19.22
C GLY A 364 -1.01 -8.20 18.11
N TYR A 365 -1.22 -7.62 16.94
CA TYR A 365 -0.23 -7.62 15.85
C TYR A 365 0.55 -6.32 15.76
N LEU A 366 1.69 -6.38 15.07
CA LEU A 366 2.50 -5.22 14.71
C LEU A 366 2.78 -5.24 13.21
N ARG A 367 2.72 -4.06 12.55
CA ARG A 367 3.21 -3.90 11.19
C ARG A 367 4.51 -3.13 11.19
N ILE A 368 5.55 -3.70 10.58
CA ILE A 368 6.90 -3.16 10.55
C ILE A 368 7.31 -2.88 9.09
N ASN A 369 7.81 -1.69 8.83
CA ASN A 369 8.33 -1.32 7.52
C ASN A 369 9.76 -1.86 7.35
N MET A 370 9.99 -2.69 6.31
CA MET A 370 11.28 -3.31 5.98
C MET A 370 12.10 -2.48 4.99
N ALA A 371 11.55 -1.40 4.42
CA ALA A 371 12.21 -0.57 3.41
C ALA A 371 13.09 0.51 4.06
N CYS A 372 14.13 0.05 4.76
CA CYS A 372 15.16 0.87 5.38
C CYS A 372 16.53 0.17 5.29
N PRO A 373 17.66 0.90 5.44
CA PRO A 373 18.98 0.28 5.53
C PRO A 373 19.04 -0.84 6.59
N ARG A 374 19.75 -1.92 6.28
CA ARG A 374 19.89 -3.10 7.15
C ARG A 374 20.29 -2.73 8.58
N SER A 375 21.18 -1.77 8.74
CA SER A 375 21.64 -1.33 10.05
C SER A 375 20.54 -0.72 10.91
N ILE A 376 19.61 0.03 10.31
CA ILE A 376 18.42 0.60 10.98
C ILE A 376 17.46 -0.52 11.42
N LEU A 377 17.18 -1.46 10.50
CA LEU A 377 16.33 -2.62 10.80
C LEU A 377 16.91 -3.45 11.94
N GLN A 378 18.20 -3.75 11.90
CA GLN A 378 18.90 -4.52 12.92
C GLN A 378 18.77 -3.83 14.28
N ALA A 379 19.12 -2.54 14.37
CA ALA A 379 19.01 -1.79 15.62
C ALA A 379 17.57 -1.75 16.18
N ALA A 380 16.57 -1.64 15.31
CA ALA A 380 15.16 -1.64 15.71
C ALA A 380 14.73 -3.01 16.28
N LEU A 381 15.11 -4.11 15.61
CA LEU A 381 14.79 -5.46 16.07
C LEU A 381 15.51 -5.81 17.37
N GLU A 382 16.78 -5.40 17.54
CA GLU A 382 17.55 -5.58 18.79
C GLU A 382 16.87 -4.85 19.95
N ARG A 383 16.51 -3.59 19.78
CA ARG A 383 15.79 -2.80 20.80
C ARG A 383 14.45 -3.44 21.17
N PHE A 384 13.67 -3.82 20.18
CA PHE A 384 12.35 -4.44 20.38
C PHE A 384 12.46 -5.78 21.12
N SER A 385 13.36 -6.67 20.69
CA SER A 385 13.54 -7.99 21.31
C SER A 385 14.03 -7.90 22.74
N ALA A 386 14.97 -6.99 23.01
CA ALA A 386 15.49 -6.77 24.36
C ALA A 386 14.42 -6.26 25.35
N ALA A 387 13.49 -5.43 24.86
CA ALA A 387 12.36 -4.95 25.66
C ALA A 387 11.31 -6.05 25.85
N ALA A 388 10.95 -6.78 24.77
CA ALA A 388 9.95 -7.85 24.82
C ALA A 388 10.37 -9.03 25.69
N ALA A 389 11.66 -9.38 25.74
CA ALA A 389 12.17 -10.43 26.59
C ALA A 389 11.89 -10.17 28.10
N LYS A 390 11.84 -8.91 28.53
CA LYS A 390 11.51 -8.55 29.92
C LYS A 390 10.05 -8.77 30.29
N VAL A 391 9.16 -8.81 29.30
CA VAL A 391 7.72 -9.08 29.49
C VAL A 391 7.47 -10.56 29.70
N VAL A 392 8.19 -11.40 28.98
CA VAL A 392 8.01 -12.89 29.02
C VAL A 392 8.51 -13.52 30.31
N VAL A 393 9.44 -12.86 31.02
CA VAL A 393 10.04 -13.35 32.27
C VAL A 393 9.16 -13.05 33.51
N LYS A 394 8.11 -12.26 33.36
CA LYS A 394 7.14 -11.97 34.43
C LYS A 394 5.93 -12.89 34.33
#